data_49ee4a92258c5a4dacf3fc034947274e
#
_entry.id   49ee4a92258c5a4dacf3fc034947274e
#
_cell.length_a   1.000
_cell.length_b   1.000
_cell.length_c   1.000
_cell.angle_alpha   90.00
_cell.angle_beta   90.00
_cell.angle_gamma   90.00
#
_symmetry.space_group_name_H-M   'P 1'
#
loop_
_entity.id
_entity.type
_entity.pdbx_description
1 polymer ?
#
loop_
_entity_poly.entity_id
_entity_poly.type
_entity_poly.pdbx_seq_one_letter_code
_entity_poly.pdbx_strand_id
1 'polypeptide(L)'
;MYKVLLVDDENLLLDSLEIILSLNGMEVIGKANDGDAAIKILESVNEGCDIALVDLNMKGMGGIQLIKVMKEHYPKIKILVLTTFYDDKNITEAITGGADGYLLKDSGKDVILGAVNQIMDGITVLDRKVMERLASLMNNNMRSKLNDSAHGASGDFPEDMTKREKAICSLMAEGLTNRQIAERLYISEGTVKNYISNIYDKTGIHDRVKLIVELKK
;
A
#
# COMPACT_ATOMS: atom_id res chain seq x y z
N MET A 1 1.79 -4.52 30.05
CA MET A 1 2.09 -3.20 29.45
C MET A 1 2.84 -3.47 28.15
N TYR A 2 2.25 -3.09 27.01
CA TYR A 2 2.89 -3.37 25.71
C TYR A 2 4.01 -2.39 25.44
N LYS A 3 5.11 -2.89 24.86
CA LYS A 3 6.30 -2.14 24.44
C LYS A 3 6.23 -1.82 22.97
N VAL A 4 6.18 -0.55 22.65
CA VAL A 4 5.88 -0.03 21.31
C VAL A 4 7.09 0.67 20.72
N LEU A 5 7.46 0.31 19.49
CA LEU A 5 8.40 1.06 18.66
C LEU A 5 7.62 1.95 17.71
N LEU A 6 7.97 3.23 17.62
CA LEU A 6 7.38 4.16 16.66
C LEU A 6 8.39 4.45 15.54
N VAL A 7 7.93 4.36 14.28
CA VAL A 7 8.77 4.56 13.10
C VAL A 7 8.04 5.45 12.08
N ASP A 8 8.47 6.70 11.96
CA ASP A 8 7.86 7.71 11.11
C ASP A 8 8.85 8.86 10.87
N ASP A 9 8.92 9.44 9.69
CA ASP A 9 9.81 10.58 9.43
C ASP A 9 9.25 11.93 9.93
N GLU A 10 8.00 11.96 10.42
CA GLU A 10 7.34 13.11 11.01
C GLU A 10 7.51 13.16 12.55
N ASN A 11 8.48 13.89 13.06
CA ASN A 11 8.75 14.00 14.51
C ASN A 11 7.52 14.42 15.34
N LEU A 12 6.70 15.34 14.82
CA LEU A 12 5.51 15.80 15.54
C LEU A 12 4.48 14.68 15.74
N LEU A 13 4.36 13.79 14.76
CA LEU A 13 3.51 12.62 14.88
C LEU A 13 4.06 11.61 15.88
N LEU A 14 5.36 11.34 15.85
CA LEU A 14 6.04 10.48 16.83
C LEU A 14 5.81 10.97 18.27
N ASP A 15 5.97 12.28 18.52
CA ASP A 15 5.75 12.87 19.84
C ASP A 15 4.28 12.77 20.27
N SER A 16 3.34 13.00 19.35
CA SER A 16 1.92 12.89 19.62
C SER A 16 1.50 11.45 19.94
N LEU A 17 1.99 10.47 19.17
CA LEU A 17 1.73 9.05 19.41
C LEU A 17 2.34 8.57 20.72
N GLU A 18 3.56 9.00 21.08
CA GLU A 18 4.20 8.68 22.34
C GLU A 18 3.34 9.12 23.52
N ILE A 19 2.83 10.37 23.49
CA ILE A 19 1.94 10.88 24.56
C ILE A 19 0.66 10.04 24.62
N ILE A 20 0.00 9.78 23.48
CA ILE A 20 -1.25 9.04 23.41
C ILE A 20 -1.06 7.62 23.96
N LEU A 21 -0.03 6.90 23.54
CA LEU A 21 0.24 5.53 23.94
C LEU A 21 0.60 5.44 25.43
N SER A 22 1.47 6.34 25.91
CA SER A 22 1.90 6.39 27.31
C SER A 22 0.74 6.67 28.26
N LEU A 23 -0.16 7.59 27.92
CA LEU A 23 -1.37 7.88 28.71
C LEU A 23 -2.35 6.68 28.73
N ASN A 24 -2.23 5.73 27.81
CA ASN A 24 -3.06 4.52 27.76
C ASN A 24 -2.30 3.25 28.20
N GLY A 25 -1.25 3.39 29.00
CA GLY A 25 -0.56 2.28 29.66
C GLY A 25 0.34 1.46 28.72
N MET A 26 0.82 2.04 27.63
CA MET A 26 1.82 1.45 26.73
C MET A 26 3.15 2.14 26.93
N GLU A 27 4.26 1.41 26.76
CA GLU A 27 5.63 1.93 26.88
C GLU A 27 6.21 2.14 25.47
N VAL A 28 6.52 3.38 25.12
CA VAL A 28 7.26 3.66 23.88
C VAL A 28 8.75 3.46 24.16
N ILE A 29 9.32 2.40 23.60
CA ILE A 29 10.72 1.99 23.82
C ILE A 29 11.71 2.71 22.90
N GLY A 30 11.20 3.38 21.85
CA GLY A 30 12.01 4.16 20.95
C GLY A 30 11.19 4.82 19.85
N LYS A 31 11.79 5.86 19.26
CA LYS A 31 11.28 6.58 18.09
C LYS A 31 12.35 6.56 17.01
N ALA A 32 12.01 6.20 15.79
CA ALA A 32 12.90 6.13 14.64
C ALA A 32 12.33 6.95 13.48
N ASN A 33 13.18 7.65 12.74
CA ASN A 33 12.76 8.44 11.58
C ASN A 33 12.95 7.71 10.24
N ASP A 34 13.51 6.51 10.27
CA ASP A 34 13.67 5.61 9.13
C ASP A 34 13.86 4.16 9.59
N GLY A 35 13.87 3.23 8.63
CA GLY A 35 14.03 1.82 8.94
C GLY A 35 15.40 1.45 9.52
N ASP A 36 16.48 2.13 9.12
CA ASP A 36 17.82 1.84 9.63
C ASP A 36 17.94 2.22 11.12
N ALA A 37 17.35 3.35 11.51
CA ALA A 37 17.25 3.77 12.91
C ALA A 37 16.38 2.80 13.72
N ALA A 38 15.26 2.32 13.15
CA ALA A 38 14.39 1.35 13.79
C ALA A 38 15.12 0.04 14.10
N ILE A 39 15.90 -0.50 13.16
CA ILE A 39 16.68 -1.73 13.37
C ILE A 39 17.70 -1.55 14.48
N LYS A 40 18.43 -0.43 14.51
CA LYS A 40 19.41 -0.13 15.61
C LYS A 40 18.74 -0.12 16.98
N ILE A 41 17.52 0.42 17.09
CA ILE A 41 16.75 0.39 18.34
C ILE A 41 16.42 -1.05 18.69
N LEU A 42 15.88 -1.86 17.75
CA LEU A 42 15.52 -3.26 17.99
C LEU A 42 16.73 -4.09 18.45
N GLU A 43 17.90 -3.88 17.85
CA GLU A 43 19.16 -4.52 18.27
C GLU A 43 19.54 -4.17 19.72
N SER A 44 19.26 -2.94 20.15
CA SER A 44 19.61 -2.46 21.48
C SER A 44 18.69 -2.94 22.60
N VAL A 45 17.40 -3.22 22.29
CA VAL A 45 16.38 -3.56 23.30
C VAL A 45 16.21 -5.07 23.57
N ASN A 46 17.02 -5.91 22.94
CA ASN A 46 17.19 -7.33 23.26
C ASN A 46 15.84 -8.08 23.42
N GLU A 47 15.06 -8.19 22.34
CA GLU A 47 13.68 -8.76 22.31
C GLU A 47 12.61 -8.00 23.13
N GLY A 48 12.92 -6.80 23.57
CA GLY A 48 12.03 -5.98 24.40
C GLY A 48 11.00 -5.14 23.63
N CYS A 49 10.52 -5.59 22.44
CA CYS A 49 9.49 -4.92 21.66
C CYS A 49 8.33 -5.88 21.36
N ASP A 50 7.10 -5.44 21.61
CA ASP A 50 5.90 -6.24 21.32
C ASP A 50 5.28 -5.88 19.96
N ILE A 51 5.23 -4.58 19.65
CA ILE A 51 4.62 -4.07 18.42
C ILE A 51 5.37 -2.85 17.90
N ALA A 52 5.47 -2.73 16.56
CA ALA A 52 5.95 -1.53 15.88
C ALA A 52 4.81 -0.86 15.11
N LEU A 53 4.68 0.46 15.27
CA LEU A 53 3.86 1.30 14.41
C LEU A 53 4.77 1.90 13.34
N VAL A 54 4.50 1.60 12.07
CA VAL A 54 5.43 1.86 10.96
C VAL A 54 4.76 2.66 9.85
N ASP A 55 5.31 3.85 9.54
CA ASP A 55 4.95 4.50 8.27
C ASP A 55 5.66 3.83 7.08
N LEU A 56 5.01 3.85 5.93
CA LEU A 56 5.56 3.27 4.71
C LEU A 56 6.51 4.21 3.98
N ASN A 57 6.22 5.51 4.02
CA ASN A 57 6.93 6.51 3.22
C ASN A 57 7.94 7.32 4.04
N MET A 58 9.08 6.74 4.24
CA MET A 58 10.20 7.38 4.90
C MET A 58 11.40 7.49 3.96
N LYS A 59 12.30 8.43 4.25
CA LYS A 59 13.59 8.54 3.55
C LYS A 59 14.50 7.39 3.96
N GLY A 60 15.44 7.00 3.10
CA GLY A 60 16.34 5.88 3.37
C GLY A 60 15.63 4.52 3.29
N MET A 61 15.74 3.69 4.34
CA MET A 61 15.00 2.44 4.43
C MET A 61 13.52 2.73 4.70
N GLY A 62 12.66 2.56 3.68
CA GLY A 62 11.21 2.74 3.79
C GLY A 62 10.51 1.61 4.55
N GLY A 63 9.25 1.84 4.94
CA GLY A 63 8.50 0.91 5.79
C GLY A 63 8.28 -0.47 5.19
N ILE A 64 8.08 -0.60 3.88
CA ILE A 64 7.94 -1.91 3.22
C ILE A 64 9.20 -2.77 3.38
N GLN A 65 10.38 -2.15 3.23
CA GLN A 65 11.64 -2.86 3.41
C GLN A 65 11.85 -3.21 4.88
N LEU A 66 11.55 -2.28 5.80
CA LEU A 66 11.60 -2.51 7.23
C LEU A 66 10.70 -3.69 7.66
N ILE A 67 9.44 -3.76 7.17
CA ILE A 67 8.52 -4.86 7.46
C ILE A 67 9.16 -6.22 7.11
N LYS A 68 9.76 -6.34 5.92
CA LYS A 68 10.41 -7.58 5.48
C LYS A 68 11.56 -7.96 6.40
N VAL A 69 12.45 -7.02 6.72
CA VAL A 69 13.58 -7.24 7.65
C VAL A 69 13.08 -7.64 9.04
N MET A 70 12.06 -6.95 9.56
CA MET A 70 11.50 -7.27 10.88
C MET A 70 10.87 -8.66 10.92
N LYS A 71 10.14 -9.07 9.88
CA LYS A 71 9.53 -10.42 9.83
C LYS A 71 10.57 -11.53 9.67
N GLU A 72 11.69 -11.26 9.05
CA GLU A 72 12.81 -12.21 8.93
C GLU A 72 13.59 -12.36 10.25
N HIS A 73 13.95 -11.25 10.89
CA HIS A 73 14.83 -11.25 12.06
C HIS A 73 14.10 -11.17 13.41
N TYR A 74 12.89 -10.57 13.44
CA TYR A 74 12.08 -10.34 14.64
C TYR A 74 10.63 -10.83 14.45
N PRO A 75 10.39 -12.10 14.09
CA PRO A 75 9.06 -12.58 13.66
C PRO A 75 7.98 -12.49 14.75
N LYS A 76 8.36 -12.37 16.01
CA LYS A 76 7.44 -12.23 17.14
C LYS A 76 6.84 -10.82 17.25
N ILE A 77 7.56 -9.80 16.76
CA ILE A 77 7.10 -8.42 16.83
C ILE A 77 5.91 -8.23 15.89
N LYS A 78 4.83 -7.70 16.43
CA LYS A 78 3.66 -7.32 15.65
C LYS A 78 3.94 -6.02 14.88
N ILE A 79 3.33 -5.86 13.71
CA ILE A 79 3.53 -4.68 12.88
C ILE A 79 2.18 -4.09 12.50
N LEU A 80 1.92 -2.86 12.98
CA LEU A 80 0.81 -2.03 12.54
C LEU A 80 1.33 -0.95 11.59
N VAL A 81 0.93 -1.01 10.34
CA VAL A 81 1.20 0.07 9.38
C VAL A 81 0.28 1.24 9.68
N LEU A 82 0.87 2.43 9.80
CA LEU A 82 0.17 3.69 10.03
C LEU A 82 0.66 4.72 9.00
N THR A 83 -0.12 4.96 7.93
CA THR A 83 0.33 5.74 6.77
C THR A 83 -0.75 6.65 6.21
N THR A 84 -0.36 7.67 5.46
CA THR A 84 -1.28 8.50 4.66
C THR A 84 -1.63 7.87 3.31
N PHE A 85 -0.93 6.81 2.90
CA PHE A 85 -1.05 6.21 1.57
C PHE A 85 -1.83 4.90 1.60
N TYR A 86 -2.69 4.74 0.60
CA TYR A 86 -3.51 3.53 0.40
C TYR A 86 -3.57 3.09 -1.07
N ASP A 87 -2.44 3.25 -1.78
CA ASP A 87 -2.34 2.69 -3.14
C ASP A 87 -2.19 1.17 -3.11
N ASP A 88 -2.63 0.53 -4.21
CA ASP A 88 -2.73 -0.92 -4.33
C ASP A 88 -1.41 -1.65 -4.07
N LYS A 89 -0.30 -1.07 -4.49
CA LYS A 89 1.03 -1.66 -4.37
C LYS A 89 1.46 -1.69 -2.91
N ASN A 90 1.38 -0.55 -2.22
CA ASN A 90 1.79 -0.42 -0.83
C ASN A 90 0.93 -1.30 0.09
N ILE A 91 -0.39 -1.32 -0.11
CA ILE A 91 -1.29 -2.21 0.64
C ILE A 91 -0.89 -3.68 0.46
N THR A 92 -0.74 -4.12 -0.81
CA THR A 92 -0.40 -5.51 -1.12
C THR A 92 0.96 -5.89 -0.57
N GLU A 93 1.98 -5.05 -0.76
CA GLU A 93 3.34 -5.34 -0.30
C GLU A 93 3.45 -5.36 1.23
N ALA A 94 2.76 -4.47 1.95
CA ALA A 94 2.76 -4.46 3.40
C ALA A 94 2.11 -5.73 3.98
N ILE A 95 0.92 -6.11 3.48
CA ILE A 95 0.18 -7.27 3.97
C ILE A 95 0.90 -8.58 3.61
N THR A 96 1.37 -8.73 2.37
CA THR A 96 2.14 -9.91 1.95
C THR A 96 3.51 -9.97 2.61
N GLY A 97 4.07 -8.82 3.00
CA GLY A 97 5.30 -8.70 3.80
C GLY A 97 5.11 -9.12 5.26
N GLY A 98 3.87 -9.32 5.70
CA GLY A 98 3.55 -9.83 7.03
C GLY A 98 3.09 -8.76 8.03
N ALA A 99 2.63 -7.59 7.60
CA ALA A 99 1.99 -6.63 8.50
C ALA A 99 0.75 -7.25 9.17
N ASP A 100 0.64 -7.08 10.49
CA ASP A 100 -0.48 -7.60 11.29
C ASP A 100 -1.68 -6.64 11.26
N GLY A 101 -1.45 -5.37 10.86
CA GLY A 101 -2.52 -4.39 10.68
C GLY A 101 -2.14 -3.27 9.73
N TYR A 102 -3.16 -2.57 9.21
CA TYR A 102 -2.98 -1.42 8.31
C TYR A 102 -4.05 -0.37 8.58
N LEU A 103 -3.64 0.80 9.03
CA LEU A 103 -4.50 1.95 9.29
C LEU A 103 -4.02 3.19 8.54
N LEU A 104 -4.95 4.11 8.31
CA LEU A 104 -4.62 5.44 7.84
C LEU A 104 -4.25 6.36 9.04
N LYS A 105 -3.30 7.28 8.87
CA LYS A 105 -2.88 8.25 9.89
C LYS A 105 -4.03 9.14 10.39
N ASP A 106 -5.09 9.31 9.59
CA ASP A 106 -6.29 10.08 9.92
C ASP A 106 -7.36 9.28 10.71
N SER A 107 -7.10 8.02 11.05
CA SER A 107 -8.06 7.14 11.74
C SER A 107 -8.41 7.55 13.17
N GLY A 108 -7.71 8.50 13.76
CA GLY A 108 -7.95 9.00 15.11
C GLY A 108 -7.39 8.10 16.21
N LYS A 109 -7.16 8.72 17.39
CA LYS A 109 -6.45 8.07 18.52
C LYS A 109 -7.12 6.78 19.02
N ASP A 110 -8.45 6.79 19.15
CA ASP A 110 -9.17 5.65 19.73
C ASP A 110 -9.13 4.42 18.80
N VAL A 111 -9.10 4.64 17.50
CA VAL A 111 -8.95 3.57 16.49
C VAL A 111 -7.54 2.99 16.55
N ILE A 112 -6.52 3.84 16.66
CA ILE A 112 -5.11 3.38 16.76
C ILE A 112 -4.92 2.55 18.04
N LEU A 113 -5.40 3.03 19.18
CA LEU A 113 -5.32 2.32 20.45
C LEU A 113 -6.07 0.98 20.41
N GLY A 114 -7.29 0.99 19.84
CA GLY A 114 -8.07 -0.23 19.63
C GLY A 114 -7.35 -1.23 18.73
N ALA A 115 -6.72 -0.76 17.67
CA ALA A 115 -5.96 -1.60 16.74
C ALA A 115 -4.74 -2.26 17.41
N VAL A 116 -3.97 -1.50 18.20
CA VAL A 116 -2.84 -2.06 18.95
C VAL A 116 -3.32 -3.20 19.85
N ASN A 117 -4.38 -3.00 20.65
CA ASN A 117 -4.90 -4.05 21.54
C ASN A 117 -5.38 -5.28 20.74
N GLN A 118 -6.16 -5.09 19.67
CA GLN A 118 -6.66 -6.19 18.84
C GLN A 118 -5.52 -6.98 18.18
N ILE A 119 -4.48 -6.31 17.70
CA ILE A 119 -3.30 -6.98 17.09
C ILE A 119 -2.54 -7.79 18.15
N MET A 120 -2.41 -7.26 19.35
CA MET A 120 -1.79 -8.00 20.46
C MET A 120 -2.61 -9.22 20.88
N ASP A 121 -3.93 -9.19 20.71
CA ASP A 121 -4.83 -10.34 20.88
C ASP A 121 -4.83 -11.31 19.67
N GLY A 122 -4.00 -11.05 18.65
CA GLY A 122 -3.85 -11.90 17.47
C GLY A 122 -4.87 -11.63 16.36
N ILE A 123 -5.61 -10.52 16.42
CA ILE A 123 -6.59 -10.12 15.42
C ILE A 123 -5.92 -9.21 14.38
N THR A 124 -6.08 -9.51 13.10
CA THR A 124 -5.64 -8.62 12.02
C THR A 124 -6.59 -7.43 11.89
N VAL A 125 -6.05 -6.21 11.88
CA VAL A 125 -6.82 -4.97 11.79
C VAL A 125 -6.56 -4.28 10.46
N LEU A 126 -7.61 -4.04 9.71
CA LEU A 126 -7.53 -3.29 8.44
C LEU A 126 -8.52 -2.14 8.45
N ASP A 127 -8.07 -0.95 8.06
CA ASP A 127 -8.99 0.15 7.79
C ASP A 127 -10.02 -0.24 6.72
N ARG A 128 -11.24 0.27 6.85
CA ARG A 128 -12.33 -0.02 5.92
C ARG A 128 -11.97 0.26 4.46
N LYS A 129 -11.32 1.40 4.19
CA LYS A 129 -10.88 1.77 2.83
C LYS A 129 -9.85 0.79 2.28
N VAL A 130 -8.93 0.33 3.15
CA VAL A 130 -7.93 -0.68 2.81
C VAL A 130 -8.59 -2.02 2.49
N MET A 131 -9.58 -2.43 3.30
CA MET A 131 -10.35 -3.66 3.08
C MET A 131 -11.12 -3.62 1.75
N GLU A 132 -11.85 -2.51 1.47
CA GLU A 132 -12.58 -2.31 0.20
C GLU A 132 -11.61 -2.38 -1.01
N ARG A 133 -10.41 -1.84 -0.84
CA ARG A 133 -9.39 -1.87 -1.89
C ARG A 133 -8.85 -3.28 -2.14
N LEU A 134 -8.53 -4.02 -1.10
CA LEU A 134 -8.12 -5.42 -1.20
C LEU A 134 -9.20 -6.29 -1.86
N ALA A 135 -10.46 -6.13 -1.46
CA ALA A 135 -11.57 -6.84 -2.06
C ALA A 135 -11.69 -6.55 -3.57
N SER A 136 -11.48 -5.29 -3.99
CA SER A 136 -11.47 -4.93 -5.41
C SER A 136 -10.30 -5.57 -6.18
N LEU A 137 -9.12 -5.65 -5.57
CA LEU A 137 -7.94 -6.30 -6.16
C LEU A 137 -8.15 -7.82 -6.32
N MET A 138 -8.73 -8.46 -5.30
CA MET A 138 -9.05 -9.89 -5.36
C MET A 138 -10.10 -10.20 -6.44
N ASN A 139 -11.16 -9.39 -6.54
CA ASN A 139 -12.18 -9.54 -7.59
C ASN A 139 -11.59 -9.33 -9.00
N ASN A 140 -10.69 -8.38 -9.17
CA ASN A 140 -10.01 -8.16 -10.45
C ASN A 140 -9.07 -9.32 -10.81
N ASN A 141 -8.37 -9.91 -9.83
CA ASN A 141 -7.54 -11.09 -10.03
C ASN A 141 -8.35 -12.37 -10.30
N MET A 142 -9.54 -12.52 -9.68
CA MET A 142 -10.46 -13.63 -10.01
C MET A 142 -11.07 -13.47 -11.40
N ARG A 143 -11.47 -12.25 -11.79
CA ARG A 143 -11.98 -12.00 -13.15
C ARG A 143 -10.92 -12.21 -14.22
N SER A 144 -9.65 -11.87 -13.97
CA SER A 144 -8.59 -12.17 -14.93
C SER A 144 -8.32 -13.67 -15.06
N LYS A 145 -8.46 -14.47 -13.99
CA LYS A 145 -8.33 -15.93 -14.06
C LYS A 145 -9.54 -16.63 -14.70
N LEU A 146 -10.74 -16.04 -14.62
CA LEU A 146 -11.95 -16.55 -15.28
C LEU A 146 -12.04 -16.12 -16.76
N ASN A 147 -11.39 -15.03 -17.15
CA ASN A 147 -11.33 -14.55 -18.52
C ASN A 147 -10.21 -15.21 -19.38
N ASP A 148 -9.28 -15.93 -18.77
CA ASP A 148 -8.37 -16.82 -19.52
C ASP A 148 -9.11 -18.02 -20.16
N SER A 149 -10.43 -18.16 -19.91
CA SER A 149 -11.29 -19.21 -20.50
C SER A 149 -12.36 -18.68 -21.46
N ALA A 150 -12.40 -17.36 -21.72
CA ALA A 150 -13.37 -16.79 -22.68
C ALA A 150 -12.65 -15.87 -23.66
N HIS A 151 -12.52 -16.31 -24.87
CA HIS A 151 -12.07 -15.59 -26.05
C HIS A 151 -12.77 -14.25 -26.24
N GLY A 152 -11.95 -13.22 -26.57
CA GLY A 152 -12.48 -12.08 -27.31
C GLY A 152 -11.86 -10.73 -27.00
N ALA A 153 -10.67 -10.47 -27.49
CA ALA A 153 -10.13 -9.28 -28.11
C ALA A 153 -8.59 -9.36 -28.07
N SER A 154 -8.03 -10.05 -29.03
CA SER A 154 -6.59 -10.05 -29.30
C SER A 154 -6.23 -8.77 -30.07
N GLY A 155 -6.06 -7.65 -29.34
CA GLY A 155 -5.22 -6.58 -29.79
C GLY A 155 -3.76 -6.95 -29.46
N ASP A 156 -2.90 -6.92 -30.44
CA ASP A 156 -1.48 -7.21 -30.28
C ASP A 156 -0.83 -6.07 -29.49
N PHE A 157 -0.87 -6.19 -28.14
CA PHE A 157 -0.22 -5.22 -27.26
C PHE A 157 1.28 -5.46 -27.24
N PRO A 158 2.13 -4.42 -27.26
CA PRO A 158 3.56 -4.58 -27.04
C PRO A 158 3.85 -5.43 -25.79
N GLU A 159 4.82 -6.35 -25.88
CA GLU A 159 5.13 -7.31 -24.79
C GLU A 159 5.54 -6.63 -23.48
N ASP A 160 6.08 -5.40 -23.55
CA ASP A 160 6.53 -4.59 -22.41
C ASP A 160 5.43 -3.78 -21.73
N MET A 161 4.16 -3.89 -22.17
CA MET A 161 3.04 -3.22 -21.53
C MET A 161 2.61 -3.89 -20.22
N THR A 162 2.56 -3.10 -19.16
CA THR A 162 2.06 -3.55 -17.86
C THR A 162 0.55 -3.87 -17.90
N LYS A 163 0.08 -4.71 -16.99
CA LYS A 163 -1.36 -5.02 -16.84
C LYS A 163 -2.22 -3.76 -16.70
N ARG A 164 -1.68 -2.73 -16.05
CA ARG A 164 -2.38 -1.46 -15.82
C ARG A 164 -2.51 -0.64 -17.09
N GLU A 165 -1.47 -0.59 -17.89
CA GLU A 165 -1.48 0.07 -19.20
C GLU A 165 -2.45 -0.62 -20.17
N LYS A 166 -2.46 -1.96 -20.18
CA LYS A 166 -3.42 -2.75 -20.99
C LYS A 166 -4.88 -2.47 -20.55
N ALA A 167 -5.15 -2.38 -19.24
CA ALA A 167 -6.48 -2.04 -18.73
C ALA A 167 -6.91 -0.62 -19.16
N ILE A 168 -5.99 0.36 -19.14
CA ILE A 168 -6.28 1.72 -19.61
C ILE A 168 -6.53 1.73 -21.11
N CYS A 169 -5.76 1.01 -21.91
CA CYS A 169 -5.97 0.84 -23.35
C CYS A 169 -7.38 0.28 -23.64
N SER A 170 -7.80 -0.75 -22.93
CA SER A 170 -9.15 -1.34 -23.09
C SER A 170 -10.25 -0.31 -22.81
N LEU A 171 -10.13 0.45 -21.73
CA LEU A 171 -11.10 1.50 -21.39
C LEU A 171 -11.06 2.68 -22.37
N MET A 172 -9.88 3.00 -22.93
CA MET A 172 -9.77 3.96 -24.04
C MET A 172 -10.50 3.45 -25.29
N ALA A 173 -10.36 2.17 -25.61
CA ALA A 173 -11.04 1.52 -26.75
C ALA A 173 -12.57 1.47 -26.57
N GLU A 174 -13.06 1.42 -25.32
CA GLU A 174 -14.48 1.57 -24.98
C GLU A 174 -14.98 3.03 -25.14
N GLY A 175 -14.09 3.98 -25.40
CA GLY A 175 -14.42 5.40 -25.61
C GLY A 175 -14.50 6.26 -24.34
N LEU A 176 -14.03 5.75 -23.20
CA LEU A 176 -14.07 6.49 -21.93
C LEU A 176 -13.09 7.67 -21.94
N THR A 177 -13.48 8.78 -21.34
CA THR A 177 -12.59 9.93 -21.09
C THR A 177 -11.60 9.64 -19.97
N ASN A 178 -10.51 10.42 -19.85
CA ASN A 178 -9.52 10.22 -18.77
C ASN A 178 -10.17 10.32 -17.38
N ARG A 179 -11.15 11.19 -17.21
CA ARG A 179 -11.91 11.29 -15.96
C ARG A 179 -12.71 10.04 -15.67
N GLN A 180 -13.43 9.48 -16.65
CA GLN A 180 -14.19 8.26 -16.50
C GLN A 180 -13.28 7.04 -16.26
N ILE A 181 -12.11 7.00 -16.91
CA ILE A 181 -11.09 5.99 -16.66
C ILE A 181 -10.56 6.12 -15.22
N ALA A 182 -10.28 7.34 -14.77
CA ALA A 182 -9.84 7.62 -13.41
C ALA A 182 -10.86 7.13 -12.36
N GLU A 183 -12.15 7.48 -12.56
CA GLU A 183 -13.26 7.03 -11.73
C GLU A 183 -13.39 5.50 -11.74
N ARG A 184 -13.32 4.86 -12.92
CA ARG A 184 -13.46 3.41 -13.07
C ARG A 184 -12.29 2.63 -12.46
N LEU A 185 -11.09 3.19 -12.48
CA LEU A 185 -9.88 2.57 -11.96
C LEU A 185 -9.53 3.06 -10.55
N TYR A 186 -10.33 3.96 -9.97
CA TYR A 186 -10.12 4.54 -8.65
C TYR A 186 -8.73 5.18 -8.48
N ILE A 187 -8.32 5.98 -9.47
CA ILE A 187 -7.07 6.75 -9.47
C ILE A 187 -7.32 8.20 -9.87
N SER A 188 -6.33 9.08 -9.73
CA SER A 188 -6.46 10.46 -10.17
C SER A 188 -6.43 10.58 -11.70
N GLU A 189 -7.09 11.61 -12.25
CA GLU A 189 -7.00 11.89 -13.70
C GLU A 189 -5.55 12.18 -14.13
N GLY A 190 -4.74 12.80 -13.26
CA GLY A 190 -3.31 13.00 -13.49
C GLY A 190 -2.56 11.68 -13.63
N THR A 191 -2.89 10.69 -12.80
CA THR A 191 -2.30 9.35 -12.87
C THR A 191 -2.67 8.66 -14.20
N VAL A 192 -3.92 8.80 -14.67
CA VAL A 192 -4.34 8.29 -15.98
C VAL A 192 -3.55 8.94 -17.11
N LYS A 193 -3.35 10.26 -17.07
CA LYS A 193 -2.54 11.00 -18.06
C LYS A 193 -1.10 10.47 -18.12
N ASN A 194 -0.49 10.20 -16.97
CA ASN A 194 0.87 9.64 -16.91
C ASN A 194 0.93 8.24 -17.55
N TYR A 195 -0.04 7.37 -17.25
CA TYR A 195 -0.11 6.06 -17.92
C TYR A 195 -0.30 6.18 -19.43
N ILE A 196 -1.16 7.08 -19.91
CA ILE A 196 -1.38 7.30 -21.34
C ILE A 196 -0.09 7.82 -22.01
N SER A 197 0.67 8.70 -21.35
CA SER A 197 1.99 9.13 -21.87
C SER A 197 2.93 7.94 -22.04
N ASN A 198 3.06 7.08 -21.01
CA ASN A 198 3.89 5.88 -21.10
C ASN A 198 3.42 4.91 -22.20
N ILE A 199 2.11 4.78 -22.39
CA ILE A 199 1.53 3.96 -23.45
C ILE A 199 1.92 4.53 -24.84
N TYR A 200 1.84 5.84 -25.01
CA TYR A 200 2.27 6.50 -26.25
C TYR A 200 3.76 6.27 -26.53
N ASP A 201 4.60 6.37 -25.49
CA ASP A 201 6.04 6.14 -25.63
C ASP A 201 6.35 4.69 -26.03
N LYS A 202 5.65 3.72 -25.45
CA LYS A 202 5.83 2.28 -25.75
C LYS A 202 5.27 1.89 -27.11
N THR A 203 4.16 2.48 -27.53
CA THR A 203 3.52 2.15 -28.81
C THR A 203 4.04 2.99 -29.99
N GLY A 204 4.72 4.11 -29.72
CA GLY A 204 5.09 5.09 -30.72
C GLY A 204 3.90 5.84 -31.34
N ILE A 205 2.68 5.67 -30.81
CA ILE A 205 1.46 6.25 -31.35
C ILE A 205 0.98 7.36 -30.40
N HIS A 206 1.32 8.61 -30.72
CA HIS A 206 1.00 9.79 -29.90
C HIS A 206 -0.37 10.41 -30.21
N ASP A 207 -1.26 9.67 -30.83
CA ASP A 207 -2.64 10.10 -31.15
C ASP A 207 -3.64 9.09 -30.58
N ARG A 208 -4.59 9.60 -29.76
CA ARG A 208 -5.56 8.76 -29.06
C ARG A 208 -6.45 7.96 -30.01
N VAL A 209 -6.91 8.59 -31.09
CA VAL A 209 -7.83 7.96 -32.04
C VAL A 209 -7.08 6.86 -32.84
N LYS A 210 -5.85 7.16 -33.29
CA LYS A 210 -5.01 6.19 -33.97
C LYS A 210 -4.68 5.01 -33.08
N LEU A 211 -4.35 5.25 -31.81
CA LEU A 211 -4.09 4.19 -30.85
C LEU A 211 -5.32 3.28 -30.65
N ILE A 212 -6.52 3.86 -30.48
CA ILE A 212 -7.77 3.09 -30.33
C ILE A 212 -8.07 2.25 -31.58
N VAL A 213 -7.81 2.79 -32.78
CA VAL A 213 -8.01 2.05 -34.04
C VAL A 213 -7.03 0.86 -34.13
N GLU A 214 -5.79 1.05 -33.74
CA GLU A 214 -4.76 -0.01 -33.75
C GLU A 214 -5.11 -1.13 -32.73
N LEU A 215 -5.60 -0.75 -31.55
CA LEU A 215 -6.01 -1.70 -30.52
C LEU A 215 -7.27 -2.51 -30.85
N LYS A 216 -8.03 -2.12 -31.88
CA LYS A 216 -9.27 -2.80 -32.33
C LYS A 216 -9.08 -3.69 -33.54
N LYS A 217 -7.86 -3.75 -34.12
CA LYS A 217 -7.52 -4.67 -35.19
C LYS A 217 -7.27 -6.08 -34.65
#